data_1988e9e01660dcef7ea9627b0720a0f6
#
_entry.id   1988e9e01660dcef7ea9627b0720a0f6
#
_cell.length_a   1.000
_cell.length_b   1.000
_cell.length_c   1.000
_cell.angle_alpha   90.00
_cell.angle_beta   90.00
_cell.angle_gamma   90.00
#
_symmetry.space_group_name_H-M   'P 1'
#
loop_
_entity.id
_entity.type
_entity.pdbx_description
1 polymer ?
#
loop_
_entity_poly.entity_id
_entity_poly.type
_entity_poly.pdbx_seq_one_letter_code
_entity_poly.pdbx_strand_id
1 'polypeptide(L)'
;MFFIIYARSPIKPPHVTGPNARISHSLVTGGSVVNGSVANSVLFHSVTVEEGANVEYSILMPGAVVKAGAQVSYAIVAENAVVEAGAVVGSAPDDSPDWGIAVVAGGVTVGEKAVVPPSAMVREDVKGGERA
;
A
#
# COMPACT_ATOMS: atom_id res chain seq x y z
N MET A 1 16.57 -8.02 8.97
CA MET A 1 15.89 -7.36 8.16
C MET A 1 16.64 -6.52 7.36
N PHE A 2 16.43 -6.33 6.21
CA PHE A 2 17.02 -5.48 5.62
C PHE A 2 16.57 -5.17 4.39
N PHE A 3 16.73 -4.18 3.99
CA PHE A 3 16.19 -3.83 2.84
C PHE A 3 17.16 -3.07 2.12
N ILE A 4 16.98 -2.87 0.98
CA ILE A 4 17.78 -2.21 0.24
C ILE A 4 17.24 -1.19 -0.45
N ILE A 5 17.66 -0.10 -0.33
CA ILE A 5 17.20 0.93 -0.98
C ILE A 5 18.17 1.45 -1.86
N TYR A 6 17.90 1.62 -2.95
CA TYR A 6 18.64 2.17 -3.79
C TYR A 6 18.32 3.32 -4.14
N ALA A 7 18.44 4.25 -3.56
CA ALA A 7 18.22 5.52 -3.82
C ALA A 7 19.37 5.97 -4.56
N ARG A 8 19.32 5.90 -5.74
CA ARG A 8 20.38 6.37 -6.42
C ARG A 8 20.34 7.81 -6.50
N SER A 9 19.37 8.52 -6.10
CA SER A 9 19.37 9.96 -6.17
C SER A 9 19.85 10.52 -4.86
N PRO A 10 21.01 11.07 -4.80
CA PRO A 10 21.51 11.62 -3.55
C PRO A 10 20.82 12.91 -3.15
N ILE A 11 20.01 13.48 -4.04
CA ILE A 11 19.41 14.72 -3.74
C ILE A 11 18.21 14.53 -2.86
N LYS A 12 17.51 13.42 -2.94
CA LYS A 12 16.34 13.25 -2.17
C LYS A 12 16.67 12.77 -0.80
N PRO A 13 15.96 13.24 0.22
CA PRO A 13 16.18 12.75 1.56
C PRO A 13 15.82 11.28 1.63
N PRO A 14 16.41 10.54 2.53
CA PRO A 14 16.05 9.15 2.69
C PRO A 14 14.62 9.05 3.18
N HIS A 15 14.02 7.88 2.99
CA HIS A 15 12.69 7.65 3.54
C HIS A 15 12.77 7.67 5.06
N VAL A 16 11.64 7.90 5.70
CA VAL A 16 11.55 7.94 7.14
C VAL A 16 10.81 6.72 7.63
N THR A 17 11.38 6.03 8.62
CA THR A 17 10.72 4.87 9.21
C THR A 17 10.49 5.15 10.68
N GLY A 18 9.34 4.80 11.16
CA GLY A 18 9.03 4.92 12.58
C GLY A 18 9.54 3.75 13.40
N PRO A 19 9.42 3.82 14.72
CA PRO A 19 9.97 2.80 15.59
C PRO A 19 9.33 1.41 15.43
N ASN A 20 8.11 1.35 14.92
CA ASN A 20 7.46 0.09 14.73
C ASN A 20 7.43 -0.36 13.28
N ALA A 21 8.19 0.30 12.43
CA ALA A 21 8.19 -0.03 11.02
C ALA A 21 8.98 -1.30 10.76
N ARG A 22 8.52 -2.07 9.79
CA ARG A 22 9.23 -3.25 9.35
C ARG A 22 9.24 -3.25 7.83
N ILE A 23 10.41 -3.24 7.25
CA ILE A 23 10.55 -3.25 5.81
C ILE A 23 11.43 -4.43 5.41
N SER A 24 10.92 -5.27 4.53
CA SER A 24 11.61 -6.47 4.13
C SER A 24 11.50 -6.66 2.63
N HIS A 25 12.61 -6.92 1.97
CA HIS A 25 12.66 -7.21 0.53
C HIS A 25 11.86 -6.21 -0.30
N SER A 26 11.97 -4.92 0.01
CA SER A 26 11.15 -3.91 -0.64
C SER A 26 12.01 -2.76 -1.13
N LEU A 27 11.49 -2.04 -2.12
CA LEU A 27 12.12 -0.84 -2.61
C LEU A 27 11.31 0.34 -2.11
N VAL A 28 11.91 1.19 -1.32
CA VAL A 28 11.23 2.37 -0.77
C VAL A 28 12.02 3.59 -1.22
N THR A 29 11.39 4.48 -1.97
CA THR A 29 12.09 5.63 -2.51
C THR A 29 11.97 6.85 -1.58
N GLY A 30 12.73 7.88 -1.88
CA GLY A 30 12.82 9.04 -1.01
C GLY A 30 11.50 9.77 -0.81
N GLY A 31 11.37 10.42 0.31
CA GLY A 31 10.16 11.17 0.63
C GLY A 31 9.02 10.34 1.20
N SER A 32 9.21 9.03 1.29
CA SER A 32 8.16 8.17 1.84
C SER A 32 8.30 8.05 3.35
N VAL A 33 7.18 7.87 4.03
CA VAL A 33 7.13 7.70 5.48
C VAL A 33 6.50 6.36 5.78
N VAL A 34 7.26 5.48 6.44
CA VAL A 34 6.76 4.15 6.74
C VAL A 34 6.76 3.93 8.24
N ASN A 35 5.59 3.73 8.80
CA ASN A 35 5.43 3.40 10.21
C ASN A 35 4.78 2.03 10.39
N GLY A 36 4.43 1.38 9.32
CA GLY A 36 3.82 0.05 9.35
C GLY A 36 4.76 -1.01 8.81
N SER A 37 4.22 -2.11 8.35
CA SER A 37 4.99 -3.21 7.81
C SER A 37 4.90 -3.25 6.28
N VAL A 38 6.03 -3.37 5.62
CA VAL A 38 6.08 -3.43 4.16
C VAL A 38 6.98 -4.61 3.78
N ALA A 39 6.47 -5.53 3.00
CA ALA A 39 7.23 -6.69 2.57
C ALA A 39 7.04 -6.97 1.08
N ASN A 40 8.12 -7.26 0.38
CA ASN A 40 8.10 -7.64 -1.03
C ASN A 40 7.30 -6.65 -1.89
N SER A 41 7.45 -5.37 -1.63
CA SER A 41 6.63 -4.34 -2.27
C SER A 41 7.49 -3.21 -2.82
N VAL A 42 6.90 -2.37 -3.65
CA VAL A 42 7.57 -1.20 -4.20
C VAL A 42 6.78 0.03 -3.78
N LEU A 43 7.44 0.94 -3.08
CA LEU A 43 6.84 2.21 -2.68
C LEU A 43 7.53 3.32 -3.47
N PHE A 44 6.76 4.03 -4.25
CA PHE A 44 7.30 5.15 -5.02
C PHE A 44 7.46 6.34 -4.06
N HIS A 45 7.80 7.50 -4.57
CA HIS A 45 8.08 8.63 -3.70
C HIS A 45 6.81 9.15 -3.02
N SER A 46 6.99 9.75 -1.87
CA SER A 46 5.91 10.40 -1.13
C SER A 46 4.76 9.47 -0.69
N VAL A 47 5.06 8.20 -0.52
CA VAL A 47 4.06 7.24 -0.04
C VAL A 47 4.06 7.26 1.49
N THR A 48 2.88 7.14 2.09
CA THR A 48 2.75 7.08 3.54
C THR A 48 2.10 5.76 3.95
N VAL A 49 2.74 5.05 4.87
CA VAL A 49 2.19 3.82 5.44
C VAL A 49 2.14 4.04 6.96
N GLU A 50 0.95 4.10 7.50
CA GLU A 50 0.76 4.42 8.92
C GLU A 50 0.95 3.22 9.83
N GLU A 51 1.04 3.48 11.14
CA GLU A 51 1.32 2.44 12.12
C GLU A 51 0.25 1.35 12.10
N GLY A 52 0.69 0.13 12.15
CA GLY A 52 -0.23 -1.02 12.13
C GLY A 52 -0.70 -1.45 10.75
N ALA A 53 -0.39 -0.67 9.72
CA ALA A 53 -0.75 -1.07 8.36
C ALA A 53 0.19 -2.14 7.85
N ASN A 54 -0.32 -2.99 6.96
CA ASN A 54 0.49 -4.02 6.35
C ASN A 54 0.41 -3.89 4.85
N VAL A 55 1.56 -3.91 4.19
CA VAL A 55 1.63 -3.88 2.73
C VAL A 55 2.51 -5.04 2.28
N GLU A 56 1.93 -5.95 1.48
CA GLU A 56 2.67 -7.10 0.99
C GLU A 56 2.46 -7.30 -0.49
N TYR A 57 3.51 -7.61 -1.21
CA TYR A 57 3.45 -7.91 -2.64
C TYR A 57 2.62 -6.88 -3.42
N SER A 58 2.84 -5.62 -3.11
CA SER A 58 2.03 -4.55 -3.68
C SER A 58 2.88 -3.43 -4.24
N ILE A 59 2.28 -2.58 -5.05
CA ILE A 59 2.95 -1.41 -5.59
C ILE A 59 2.13 -0.20 -5.17
N LEU A 60 2.77 0.72 -4.46
CA LEU A 60 2.13 1.95 -4.05
C LEU A 60 2.73 3.09 -4.86
N MET A 61 1.90 3.72 -5.67
CA MET A 61 2.33 4.78 -6.57
C MET A 61 2.54 6.10 -5.81
N PRO A 62 3.17 7.10 -6.43
CA PRO A 62 3.48 8.35 -5.71
C PRO A 62 2.27 8.98 -5.03
N GLY A 63 2.46 9.40 -3.79
CA GLY A 63 1.41 10.07 -3.04
C GLY A 63 0.34 9.17 -2.43
N ALA A 64 0.45 7.86 -2.62
CA ALA A 64 -0.53 6.93 -2.04
C ALA A 64 -0.41 6.91 -0.51
N VAL A 65 -1.52 6.71 0.17
CA VAL A 65 -1.56 6.70 1.63
C VAL A 65 -2.27 5.44 2.10
N VAL A 66 -1.63 4.71 3.00
CA VAL A 66 -2.25 3.54 3.64
C VAL A 66 -2.36 3.89 5.12
N LYS A 67 -3.58 4.02 5.60
CA LYS A 67 -3.83 4.46 6.97
C LYS A 67 -3.70 3.33 7.98
N ALA A 68 -3.76 3.69 9.24
CA ALA A 68 -3.49 2.76 10.35
C ALA A 68 -4.34 1.50 10.28
N GLY A 69 -3.71 0.36 10.46
CA GLY A 69 -4.42 -0.92 10.49
C GLY A 69 -4.94 -1.44 9.17
N ALA A 70 -4.76 -0.70 8.08
CA ALA A 70 -5.21 -1.18 6.77
C ALA A 70 -4.29 -2.28 6.26
N GLN A 71 -4.82 -3.12 5.38
CA GLN A 71 -4.04 -4.19 4.79
C GLN A 71 -4.10 -4.12 3.28
N VAL A 72 -2.96 -4.14 2.64
CA VAL A 72 -2.86 -4.10 1.19
C VAL A 72 -2.00 -5.29 0.77
N SER A 73 -2.59 -6.21 0.03
CA SER A 73 -1.90 -7.43 -0.38
C SER A 73 -2.15 -7.71 -1.84
N TYR A 74 -1.10 -7.96 -2.59
CA TYR A 74 -1.21 -8.28 -4.02
C TYR A 74 -2.08 -7.26 -4.73
N ALA A 75 -1.75 -5.99 -4.57
CA ALA A 75 -2.55 -4.91 -5.11
C ALA A 75 -1.69 -3.77 -5.64
N ILE A 76 -2.28 -2.94 -6.48
CA ILE A 76 -1.65 -1.72 -6.96
C ILE A 76 -2.52 -0.57 -6.48
N VAL A 77 -1.93 0.34 -5.72
CA VAL A 77 -2.61 1.54 -5.26
C VAL A 77 -2.03 2.70 -6.05
N ALA A 78 -2.85 3.30 -6.90
CA ALA A 78 -2.38 4.31 -7.83
C ALA A 78 -2.12 5.66 -7.16
N GLU A 79 -1.69 6.63 -7.93
CA GLU A 79 -1.25 7.91 -7.40
C GLU A 79 -2.31 8.59 -6.58
N ASN A 80 -1.91 9.11 -5.42
CA ASN A 80 -2.78 9.87 -4.54
C ASN A 80 -4.02 9.14 -4.04
N ALA A 81 -4.08 7.83 -4.21
CA ALA A 81 -5.19 7.06 -3.66
C ALA A 81 -4.99 6.89 -2.15
N VAL A 82 -6.08 6.74 -1.43
CA VAL A 82 -6.05 6.63 0.03
C VAL A 82 -6.77 5.37 0.44
N VAL A 83 -6.10 4.54 1.24
CA VAL A 83 -6.72 3.37 1.85
C VAL A 83 -6.90 3.73 3.33
N GLU A 84 -8.16 3.91 3.74
CA GLU A 84 -8.46 4.37 5.09
C GLU A 84 -8.22 3.30 6.15
N ALA A 85 -8.31 3.69 7.40
CA ALA A 85 -7.98 2.81 8.51
C ALA A 85 -8.80 1.50 8.49
N GLY A 86 -8.13 0.40 8.69
CA GLY A 86 -8.79 -0.91 8.76
C GLY A 86 -9.32 -1.47 7.46
N ALA A 87 -9.15 -0.76 6.34
CA ALA A 87 -9.61 -1.27 5.05
C ALA A 87 -8.72 -2.43 4.59
N VAL A 88 -9.27 -3.29 3.75
CA VAL A 88 -8.54 -4.42 3.22
C VAL A 88 -8.57 -4.37 1.71
N VAL A 89 -7.42 -4.36 1.06
CA VAL A 89 -7.33 -4.29 -0.38
C VAL A 89 -6.56 -5.53 -0.86
N GLY A 90 -7.22 -6.34 -1.67
CA GLY A 90 -6.62 -7.54 -2.22
C GLY A 90 -6.46 -8.66 -1.22
N SER A 91 -5.92 -9.76 -1.66
CA SER A 91 -5.62 -10.90 -0.78
C SER A 91 -4.58 -11.80 -1.44
N ALA A 92 -3.97 -12.67 -0.66
CA ALA A 92 -2.99 -13.61 -1.18
C ALA A 92 -3.61 -14.55 -2.22
N PRO A 93 -2.82 -15.05 -3.15
CA PRO A 93 -3.32 -15.99 -4.13
C PRO A 93 -3.98 -17.21 -3.48
N ASP A 94 -5.06 -17.66 -4.10
CA ASP A 94 -5.70 -18.88 -3.67
C ASP A 94 -5.91 -19.73 -4.94
N ASP A 95 -6.61 -20.82 -4.83
CA ASP A 95 -6.79 -21.70 -5.97
C ASP A 95 -7.93 -21.27 -6.88
N SER A 96 -8.52 -20.12 -6.62
CA SER A 96 -9.64 -19.65 -7.41
C SER A 96 -9.18 -19.17 -8.78
N PRO A 97 -9.84 -19.56 -9.86
CA PRO A 97 -9.48 -19.06 -11.18
C PRO A 97 -9.78 -17.57 -11.33
N ASP A 98 -10.57 -17.00 -10.42
CA ASP A 98 -10.90 -15.60 -10.51
C ASP A 98 -9.95 -14.72 -9.71
N TRP A 99 -8.94 -15.29 -9.06
CA TRP A 99 -8.02 -14.48 -8.29
C TRP A 99 -7.16 -13.63 -9.21
N GLY A 100 -6.89 -12.43 -8.80
CA GLY A 100 -6.00 -11.54 -9.53
C GLY A 100 -5.61 -10.36 -8.66
N ILE A 101 -4.78 -9.49 -9.20
CA ILE A 101 -4.31 -8.30 -8.49
C ILE A 101 -5.47 -7.31 -8.36
N ALA A 102 -5.65 -6.75 -7.18
CA ALA A 102 -6.61 -5.68 -6.99
C ALA A 102 -5.98 -4.36 -7.41
N VAL A 103 -6.75 -3.46 -7.96
CA VAL A 103 -6.25 -2.15 -8.38
C VAL A 103 -7.13 -1.05 -7.82
N VAL A 104 -6.53 -0.08 -7.16
CA VAL A 104 -7.22 1.12 -6.69
C VAL A 104 -6.74 2.27 -7.57
N ALA A 105 -7.63 2.87 -8.32
CA ALA A 105 -7.28 3.91 -9.27
C ALA A 105 -6.82 5.20 -8.59
N GLY A 106 -6.19 6.07 -9.34
CA GLY A 106 -5.65 7.31 -8.82
C GLY A 106 -6.73 8.19 -8.20
N GLY A 107 -6.41 8.78 -7.07
CA GLY A 107 -7.32 9.69 -6.39
C GLY A 107 -8.51 9.04 -5.70
N VAL A 108 -8.60 7.71 -5.74
CA VAL A 108 -9.73 7.00 -5.14
C VAL A 108 -9.49 6.81 -3.65
N THR A 109 -10.55 6.92 -2.85
CA THR A 109 -10.49 6.65 -1.42
C THR A 109 -11.24 5.37 -1.12
N VAL A 110 -10.55 4.42 -0.49
CA VAL A 110 -11.18 3.22 0.01
C VAL A 110 -11.50 3.49 1.48
N GLY A 111 -12.77 3.56 1.79
CA GLY A 111 -13.22 3.99 3.13
C GLY A 111 -12.83 3.06 4.26
N GLU A 112 -13.03 3.50 5.50
CA GLU A 112 -12.64 2.71 6.65
C GLU A 112 -13.31 1.36 6.66
N LYS A 113 -12.52 0.32 6.90
CA LYS A 113 -13.01 -1.06 6.97
C LYS A 113 -13.68 -1.54 5.68
N ALA A 114 -13.53 -0.81 4.60
CA ALA A 114 -14.05 -1.27 3.32
C ALA A 114 -13.18 -2.42 2.80
N VAL A 115 -13.72 -3.21 1.91
CA VAL A 115 -13.01 -4.35 1.37
C VAL A 115 -12.95 -4.26 -0.14
N VAL A 116 -11.76 -4.36 -0.69
CA VAL A 116 -11.55 -4.45 -2.13
C VAL A 116 -11.09 -5.88 -2.40
N PRO A 117 -11.93 -6.71 -3.00
CA PRO A 117 -11.57 -8.11 -3.20
C PRO A 117 -10.50 -8.28 -4.27
N PRO A 118 -9.86 -9.43 -4.34
CA PRO A 118 -8.89 -9.68 -5.41
C PRO A 118 -9.56 -9.55 -6.78
N SER A 119 -8.80 -9.15 -7.75
CA SER A 119 -9.24 -8.92 -9.13
C SER A 119 -10.14 -7.71 -9.31
N ALA A 120 -10.49 -7.00 -8.26
CA ALA A 120 -11.33 -5.83 -8.40
C ALA A 120 -10.52 -4.65 -8.93
N MET A 121 -11.16 -3.81 -9.73
CA MET A 121 -10.54 -2.58 -10.18
C MET A 121 -11.44 -1.46 -9.69
N VAL A 122 -11.00 -0.71 -8.72
CA VAL A 122 -11.81 0.32 -8.09
C VAL A 122 -11.51 1.66 -8.74
N ARG A 123 -12.52 2.27 -9.34
CA ARG A 123 -12.37 3.54 -10.04
C ARG A 123 -13.11 4.67 -9.35
N GLU A 124 -13.90 4.37 -8.34
CA GLU A 124 -14.65 5.35 -7.59
C GLU A 124 -14.48 5.06 -6.12
N ASP A 125 -14.70 6.04 -5.29
CA ASP A 125 -14.53 5.88 -3.85
C ASP A 125 -15.44 4.78 -3.31
N VAL A 126 -14.90 4.02 -2.38
CA VAL A 126 -15.66 2.95 -1.72
C VAL A 126 -15.96 3.45 -0.33
N LYS A 127 -17.23 3.44 0.05
CA LYS A 127 -17.62 3.94 1.38
C LYS A 127 -17.18 3.00 2.47
N GLY A 128 -16.98 3.55 3.65
CA GLY A 128 -16.55 2.76 4.80
C GLY A 128 -17.47 1.58 5.05
N GLY A 129 -16.86 0.44 5.31
CA GLY A 129 -17.61 -0.80 5.59
C GLY A 129 -18.20 -1.47 4.37
N GLU A 130 -18.05 -0.89 3.18
CA GLU A 130 -18.60 -1.49 1.99
C GLU A 130 -17.60 -2.39 1.28
N ARG A 131 -18.09 -3.19 0.36
CA ARG A 131 -17.24 -4.03 -0.44
C ARG A 131 -17.31 -3.56 -1.88
N ALA A 132 -16.18 -3.40 -2.47
CA ALA A 132 -16.11 -2.97 -3.88
C ALA A 132 -16.50 -4.08 -4.85
#